data_58cf806240ed8b4dfcd04084a636b104
#
_entry.id   58cf806240ed8b4dfcd04084a636b104
#
_cell.length_a   1.000
_cell.length_b   1.000
_cell.length_c   1.000
_cell.angle_alpha   90.00
_cell.angle_beta   90.00
_cell.angle_gamma   90.00
#
_symmetry.space_group_name_H-M   'P 1'
#
loop_
_entity.id
_entity.type
_entity.pdbx_description
1 polymer ?
#
loop_
_entity_poly.entity_id
_entity_poly.type
_entity_poly.pdbx_seq_one_letter_code
_entity_poly.pdbx_strand_id
1 'polypeptide(L)'
;MMCTTKPVLFGVLIGCAYALLLTTSLAATTTKMVDGVKTEFVEQVSEEQKTLARNAEVVVMPKGFHIEPYAAVPDARHMAVAPDGKTVFVGTTTDRVWVVTPNEEGKKAAEVRQFAPDQSFIIPNGVCFTKDGSLVLAEQNRVLSFPNALENKEQGKPAVKVLVGKGMLIPPSEESYNHSSRVCDQGPDDRIYISLGQPYNVPPKMKLKLYDSLGIGGIISITADGMDRQVYATGIRNSVGLEFHPNSGNLWFTDNQVDGMGDDIPPEELNKATEPGKNYGFPWYGGGTVRTPHYIDEPVPSGVVNPEVELDAHAASLGMTFYQGDMFPEEYKGGVFIAQHGSWDRSVPIGARVVFVPINEKEEAGAPSIVATGWIDASGDYLGRPVDVVELGDGSLLISDDSAGGIYRMYYED
;
A
#
# COMPACT_ATOMS: atom_id res chain seq x y z
N MET A 1 -5.91 61.65 43.22
CA MET A 1 -5.76 61.21 41.81
C MET A 1 -6.00 59.74 41.82
N MET A 2 -7.16 59.30 41.39
CA MET A 2 -7.58 57.92 41.35
C MET A 2 -7.10 57.27 40.05
N CYS A 3 -6.32 56.16 40.14
CA CYS A 3 -5.90 55.37 39.02
C CYS A 3 -6.85 54.15 38.91
N THR A 4 -7.67 54.12 37.88
CA THR A 4 -8.59 52.99 37.61
C THR A 4 -7.93 52.00 36.68
N THR A 5 -7.64 50.84 37.21
CA THR A 5 -7.19 49.64 36.42
C THR A 5 -8.42 48.92 35.86
N LYS A 6 -8.49 48.78 34.55
CA LYS A 6 -9.46 47.91 33.84
C LYS A 6 -8.96 46.46 33.86
N PRO A 7 -9.80 45.43 34.07
CA PRO A 7 -9.42 44.05 33.93
C PRO A 7 -9.39 43.65 32.46
N VAL A 8 -8.33 42.95 32.07
CA VAL A 8 -8.19 42.26 30.76
C VAL A 8 -8.92 40.91 30.87
N LEU A 9 -9.96 40.77 30.07
CA LEU A 9 -10.68 39.50 29.90
C LEU A 9 -9.83 38.58 29.01
N PHE A 10 -9.33 37.49 29.58
CA PHE A 10 -8.79 36.37 28.82
C PHE A 10 -9.95 35.57 28.24
N GLY A 11 -10.16 35.66 26.94
CA GLY A 11 -11.07 34.80 26.21
C GLY A 11 -10.46 33.40 26.07
N VAL A 12 -11.06 32.44 26.75
CA VAL A 12 -10.77 30.99 26.54
C VAL A 12 -11.45 30.61 25.23
N LEU A 13 -10.67 30.41 24.19
CA LEU A 13 -11.11 29.75 22.96
C LEU A 13 -11.29 28.26 23.28
N ILE A 14 -12.55 27.85 23.49
CA ILE A 14 -12.93 26.44 23.50
C ILE A 14 -12.89 25.95 22.04
N GLY A 15 -11.78 25.30 21.67
CA GLY A 15 -11.69 24.56 20.43
C GLY A 15 -12.65 23.36 20.48
N CYS A 16 -13.76 23.43 19.76
CA CYS A 16 -14.57 22.25 19.46
C CYS A 16 -13.74 21.30 18.60
N ALA A 17 -13.13 20.30 19.24
CA ALA A 17 -12.64 19.13 18.55
C ALA A 17 -13.87 18.37 18.04
N TYR A 18 -14.17 18.48 16.76
CA TYR A 18 -15.05 17.52 16.08
C TYR A 18 -14.30 16.21 16.03
N ALA A 19 -14.55 15.33 17.00
CA ALA A 19 -14.24 13.92 16.87
C ALA A 19 -15.17 13.37 15.77
N LEU A 20 -14.66 13.24 14.55
CA LEU A 20 -15.28 12.39 13.54
C LEU A 20 -15.25 10.97 14.14
N LEU A 21 -16.39 10.54 14.67
CA LEU A 21 -16.66 9.13 14.90
C LEU A 21 -16.78 8.48 13.52
N LEU A 22 -15.65 8.06 12.96
CA LEU A 22 -15.62 7.04 11.93
C LEU A 22 -16.20 5.79 12.60
N THR A 23 -17.50 5.57 12.41
CA THR A 23 -18.09 4.26 12.64
C THR A 23 -17.53 3.35 11.55
N THR A 24 -16.37 2.77 11.78
CA THR A 24 -15.93 1.61 11.02
C THR A 24 -16.97 0.54 11.27
N SER A 25 -17.80 0.28 10.27
CA SER A 25 -18.63 -0.92 10.25
C SER A 25 -17.67 -2.09 10.42
N LEU A 26 -17.68 -2.73 11.57
CA LEU A 26 -16.94 -3.97 11.74
C LEU A 26 -17.66 -5.01 10.88
N ALA A 27 -17.02 -5.48 9.82
CA ALA A 27 -17.57 -6.55 9.00
C ALA A 27 -18.06 -7.69 9.88
N ALA A 28 -19.22 -8.22 9.56
CA ALA A 28 -19.79 -9.32 10.31
C ALA A 28 -18.85 -10.53 10.23
N THR A 29 -18.30 -10.93 11.36
CA THR A 29 -17.42 -12.09 11.47
C THR A 29 -18.06 -13.17 12.34
N THR A 30 -17.83 -14.42 11.96
CA THR A 30 -18.13 -15.59 12.77
C THR A 30 -16.84 -16.22 13.26
N THR A 31 -16.87 -16.84 14.44
CA THR A 31 -15.70 -17.50 15.01
C THR A 31 -15.90 -19.00 15.07
N LYS A 32 -14.93 -19.77 14.58
CA LYS A 32 -14.87 -21.22 14.69
C LYS A 32 -13.57 -21.67 15.34
N MET A 33 -13.56 -22.86 15.92
CA MET A 33 -12.30 -23.47 16.41
C MET A 33 -11.65 -24.25 15.28
N VAL A 34 -10.40 -23.91 14.96
CA VAL A 34 -9.57 -24.61 13.97
C VAL A 34 -8.26 -25.02 14.67
N ASP A 35 -7.96 -26.29 14.72
CA ASP A 35 -6.79 -26.85 15.43
C ASP A 35 -6.67 -26.38 16.90
N GLY A 36 -7.80 -26.14 17.55
CA GLY A 36 -7.86 -25.63 18.92
C GLY A 36 -7.62 -24.11 19.06
N VAL A 37 -7.57 -23.36 17.95
CA VAL A 37 -7.43 -21.90 17.91
C VAL A 37 -8.73 -21.25 17.44
N LYS A 38 -9.12 -20.15 18.08
CA LYS A 38 -10.23 -19.32 17.60
C LYS A 38 -9.83 -18.66 16.27
N THR A 39 -10.59 -18.94 15.24
CA THR A 39 -10.36 -18.42 13.88
C THR A 39 -11.58 -17.63 13.44
N GLU A 40 -11.37 -16.43 12.94
CA GLU A 40 -12.42 -15.57 12.41
C GLU A 40 -12.67 -15.87 10.93
N PHE A 41 -13.95 -15.79 10.54
CA PHE A 41 -14.44 -15.92 9.17
C PHE A 41 -15.31 -14.71 8.86
N VAL A 42 -15.08 -14.06 7.74
CA VAL A 42 -15.85 -12.88 7.30
C VAL A 42 -17.08 -13.34 6.54
N GLU A 43 -18.26 -12.84 6.93
CA GLU A 43 -19.51 -13.13 6.23
C GLU A 43 -19.53 -12.44 4.86
N GLN A 44 -19.68 -13.23 3.79
CA GLN A 44 -19.70 -12.72 2.43
C GLN A 44 -21.08 -12.21 1.98
N VAL A 45 -22.11 -12.31 2.84
CA VAL A 45 -23.41 -11.67 2.67
C VAL A 45 -23.55 -10.61 3.76
N SER A 46 -22.98 -9.45 3.57
CA SER A 46 -22.81 -8.40 4.59
C SER A 46 -23.14 -7.01 4.04
N GLU A 47 -23.13 -5.99 4.91
CA GLU A 47 -23.30 -4.60 4.49
C GLU A 47 -22.09 -4.11 3.67
N GLU A 48 -20.88 -4.63 3.92
CA GLU A 48 -19.67 -4.35 3.14
C GLU A 48 -19.87 -4.83 1.69
N GLN A 49 -20.36 -6.03 1.46
CA GLN A 49 -20.67 -6.52 0.11
C GLN A 49 -21.70 -5.64 -0.61
N LYS A 50 -22.73 -5.16 0.09
CA LYS A 50 -23.68 -4.21 -0.48
C LYS A 50 -23.05 -2.86 -0.77
N THR A 51 -22.12 -2.41 0.07
CA THR A 51 -21.37 -1.17 -0.15
C THR A 51 -20.48 -1.31 -1.38
N LEU A 52 -19.72 -2.40 -1.50
CA LEU A 52 -18.92 -2.70 -2.68
C LEU A 52 -19.77 -2.73 -3.97
N ALA A 53 -20.96 -3.34 -3.90
CA ALA A 53 -21.88 -3.40 -5.05
C ALA A 53 -22.37 -2.00 -5.46
N ARG A 54 -22.78 -1.15 -4.51
CA ARG A 54 -23.18 0.24 -4.79
C ARG A 54 -22.02 1.06 -5.37
N ASN A 55 -20.82 0.88 -4.84
CA ASN A 55 -19.63 1.58 -5.35
C ASN A 55 -19.30 1.14 -6.76
N ALA A 56 -19.38 -0.17 -7.05
CA ALA A 56 -19.12 -0.69 -8.40
C ALA A 56 -20.07 -0.11 -9.46
N GLU A 57 -21.34 0.21 -9.09
CA GLU A 57 -22.33 0.80 -10.00
C GLU A 57 -21.96 2.24 -10.44
N VAL A 58 -21.16 2.97 -9.65
CA VAL A 58 -20.79 4.37 -9.95
C VAL A 58 -19.38 4.50 -10.52
N VAL A 59 -18.61 3.42 -10.54
CA VAL A 59 -17.27 3.42 -11.13
C VAL A 59 -17.33 3.56 -12.63
N VAL A 60 -16.57 4.52 -13.17
CA VAL A 60 -16.44 4.80 -14.60
C VAL A 60 -15.13 4.24 -15.10
N MET A 61 -15.18 3.50 -16.20
CA MET A 61 -14.04 2.85 -16.83
C MET A 61 -14.11 2.98 -18.37
N PRO A 62 -13.00 2.73 -19.09
CA PRO A 62 -13.02 2.61 -20.55
C PRO A 62 -13.98 1.50 -21.02
N LYS A 63 -14.46 1.63 -22.25
CA LYS A 63 -15.36 0.63 -22.85
C LYS A 63 -14.75 -0.76 -22.82
N GLY A 64 -15.54 -1.76 -22.44
CA GLY A 64 -15.13 -3.16 -22.34
C GLY A 64 -14.59 -3.55 -20.96
N PHE A 65 -14.19 -2.58 -20.13
CA PHE A 65 -13.84 -2.85 -18.74
C PHE A 65 -15.07 -2.90 -17.84
N HIS A 66 -15.05 -3.82 -16.92
CA HIS A 66 -16.09 -4.05 -15.91
C HIS A 66 -15.48 -4.20 -14.54
N ILE A 67 -16.24 -3.85 -13.50
CA ILE A 67 -15.86 -4.02 -12.10
C ILE A 67 -17.01 -4.64 -11.32
N GLU A 68 -16.71 -5.55 -10.42
CA GLU A 68 -17.69 -6.22 -9.57
C GLU A 68 -17.13 -6.44 -8.15
N PRO A 69 -18.00 -6.57 -7.12
CA PRO A 69 -17.56 -6.99 -5.80
C PRO A 69 -16.98 -8.40 -5.84
N TYR A 70 -15.79 -8.58 -5.28
CA TYR A 70 -15.14 -9.89 -5.20
C TYR A 70 -15.24 -10.50 -3.81
N ALA A 71 -14.86 -9.76 -2.77
CA ALA A 71 -14.84 -10.23 -1.39
C ALA A 71 -15.07 -9.09 -0.40
N ALA A 72 -15.85 -9.34 0.66
CA ALA A 72 -15.79 -8.53 1.88
C ALA A 72 -14.53 -8.92 2.66
N VAL A 73 -13.65 -7.99 2.92
CA VAL A 73 -12.39 -8.18 3.65
C VAL A 73 -12.13 -6.93 4.50
N PRO A 74 -12.28 -7.00 5.83
CA PRO A 74 -12.07 -5.84 6.69
C PRO A 74 -10.66 -5.29 6.59
N ASP A 75 -10.51 -3.98 6.42
CA ASP A 75 -9.22 -3.29 6.31
C ASP A 75 -8.31 -3.94 5.22
N ALA A 76 -8.88 -4.22 4.04
CA ALA A 76 -8.17 -4.85 2.94
C ALA A 76 -7.10 -3.93 2.38
N ARG A 77 -5.82 -4.32 2.52
CA ARG A 77 -4.72 -3.50 2.04
C ARG A 77 -3.84 -4.25 1.05
N HIS A 78 -2.54 -4.41 1.33
CA HIS A 78 -1.63 -5.06 0.38
C HIS A 78 -2.02 -6.53 0.17
N MET A 79 -1.99 -6.98 -1.07
CA MET A 79 -2.42 -8.33 -1.46
C MET A 79 -1.27 -9.13 -2.07
N ALA A 80 -1.30 -10.44 -1.87
CA ALA A 80 -0.39 -11.38 -2.54
C ALA A 80 -1.20 -12.54 -3.12
N VAL A 81 -1.13 -12.70 -4.44
CA VAL A 81 -1.73 -13.86 -5.11
C VAL A 81 -0.81 -15.07 -4.90
N ALA A 82 -1.38 -16.16 -4.40
CA ALA A 82 -0.65 -17.39 -4.16
C ALA A 82 -0.24 -18.08 -5.49
N PRO A 83 0.71 -19.03 -5.45
CA PRO A 83 1.20 -19.72 -6.66
C PRO A 83 0.14 -20.45 -7.49
N ASP A 84 -1.07 -20.67 -6.93
CA ASP A 84 -2.21 -21.22 -7.68
C ASP A 84 -2.89 -20.21 -8.61
N GLY A 85 -2.48 -18.94 -8.57
CA GLY A 85 -3.05 -17.84 -9.35
C GLY A 85 -4.47 -17.41 -8.93
N LYS A 86 -4.96 -17.85 -7.77
CA LYS A 86 -6.37 -17.70 -7.36
C LYS A 86 -6.57 -17.32 -5.90
N THR A 87 -5.86 -17.99 -4.99
CA THR A 87 -5.94 -17.71 -3.54
C THR A 87 -5.18 -16.42 -3.25
N VAL A 88 -5.77 -15.54 -2.44
CA VAL A 88 -5.16 -14.23 -2.14
C VAL A 88 -4.96 -14.07 -0.64
N PHE A 89 -3.77 -13.69 -0.23
CA PHE A 89 -3.47 -13.29 1.13
C PHE A 89 -3.51 -11.76 1.21
N VAL A 90 -4.15 -11.23 2.26
CA VAL A 90 -4.45 -9.81 2.38
C VAL A 90 -3.93 -9.29 3.71
N GLY A 91 -3.00 -8.35 3.63
CA GLY A 91 -2.49 -7.61 4.78
C GLY A 91 -3.44 -6.52 5.24
N THR A 92 -3.25 -6.04 6.47
CA THR A 92 -4.09 -5.00 7.08
C THR A 92 -3.24 -4.01 7.87
N THR A 93 -3.84 -2.90 8.31
CA THR A 93 -3.25 -1.99 9.30
C THR A 93 -3.64 -2.32 10.73
N THR A 94 -4.44 -3.36 10.93
CA THR A 94 -4.86 -3.85 12.25
C THR A 94 -3.93 -4.95 12.79
N ASP A 95 -4.48 -6.05 13.22
CA ASP A 95 -3.76 -7.22 13.77
C ASP A 95 -4.16 -8.52 13.07
N ARG A 96 -4.70 -8.43 11.86
CA ARG A 96 -5.18 -9.56 11.06
C ARG A 96 -4.46 -9.65 9.72
N VAL A 97 -4.29 -10.87 9.26
CA VAL A 97 -4.04 -11.21 7.87
C VAL A 97 -5.21 -12.09 7.43
N TRP A 98 -5.75 -11.81 6.27
CA TRP A 98 -6.85 -12.59 5.73
C TRP A 98 -6.37 -13.48 4.59
N VAL A 99 -7.01 -14.63 4.41
CA VAL A 99 -6.89 -15.43 3.20
C VAL A 99 -8.26 -15.54 2.53
N VAL A 100 -8.26 -15.21 1.25
CA VAL A 100 -9.45 -15.21 0.39
C VAL A 100 -9.34 -16.42 -0.53
N THR A 101 -10.26 -17.36 -0.36
CA THR A 101 -10.37 -18.55 -1.23
C THR A 101 -11.49 -18.30 -2.24
N PRO A 102 -11.23 -18.37 -3.55
CA PRO A 102 -12.25 -18.15 -4.56
C PRO A 102 -13.29 -19.27 -4.63
N ASN A 103 -14.44 -18.96 -5.26
CA ASN A 103 -15.39 -19.97 -5.68
C ASN A 103 -14.87 -20.78 -6.89
N GLU A 104 -15.61 -21.79 -7.31
CA GLU A 104 -15.20 -22.68 -8.44
C GLU A 104 -14.97 -21.89 -9.75
N GLU A 105 -15.72 -20.83 -9.98
CA GLU A 105 -15.61 -19.97 -11.16
C GLU A 105 -14.43 -18.97 -11.09
N GLY A 106 -13.84 -18.76 -9.91
CA GLY A 106 -12.79 -17.76 -9.69
C GLY A 106 -13.25 -16.30 -9.64
N LYS A 107 -14.55 -16.04 -9.78
CA LYS A 107 -15.14 -14.70 -9.92
C LYS A 107 -15.50 -14.01 -8.61
N LYS A 108 -15.62 -14.77 -7.53
CA LYS A 108 -15.98 -14.29 -6.18
C LYS A 108 -15.27 -15.11 -5.13
N ALA A 109 -15.10 -14.53 -3.94
CA ALA A 109 -14.70 -15.30 -2.77
C ALA A 109 -15.77 -16.30 -2.36
N ALA A 110 -15.38 -17.57 -2.13
CA ALA A 110 -16.17 -18.56 -1.45
C ALA A 110 -15.99 -18.46 0.07
N GLU A 111 -14.78 -18.15 0.51
CA GLU A 111 -14.45 -18.00 1.93
C GLU A 111 -13.41 -16.90 2.12
N VAL A 112 -13.58 -16.12 3.19
CA VAL A 112 -12.56 -15.23 3.72
C VAL A 112 -12.38 -15.57 5.19
N ARG A 113 -11.12 -15.92 5.55
CA ARG A 113 -10.79 -16.35 6.90
C ARG A 113 -9.49 -15.72 7.40
N GLN A 114 -9.36 -15.63 8.71
CA GLN A 114 -8.11 -15.21 9.34
C GLN A 114 -7.01 -16.23 9.05
N PHE A 115 -5.88 -15.76 8.56
CA PHE A 115 -4.65 -16.54 8.43
C PHE A 115 -3.84 -16.50 9.71
N ALA A 116 -3.22 -17.64 10.08
CA ALA A 116 -2.35 -17.79 11.24
C ALA A 116 -2.94 -17.18 12.54
N PRO A 117 -4.14 -17.59 12.98
CA PRO A 117 -4.84 -16.98 14.11
C PRO A 117 -4.15 -17.21 15.47
N ASP A 118 -3.13 -18.07 15.53
CA ASP A 118 -2.26 -18.28 16.69
C ASP A 118 -1.18 -17.21 16.83
N GLN A 119 -0.98 -16.39 15.78
CA GLN A 119 -0.01 -15.30 15.78
C GLN A 119 -0.65 -13.98 16.23
N SER A 120 0.14 -13.12 16.84
CA SER A 120 -0.23 -11.73 17.15
C SER A 120 0.57 -10.81 16.25
N PHE A 121 -0.12 -10.09 15.37
CA PHE A 121 0.49 -9.19 14.40
C PHE A 121 0.37 -7.73 14.83
N ILE A 122 1.23 -6.87 14.26
CA ILE A 122 1.18 -5.41 14.42
C ILE A 122 1.35 -4.78 13.03
N ILE A 123 0.27 -4.26 12.49
CA ILE A 123 0.23 -3.66 11.15
C ILE A 123 0.87 -4.61 10.11
N PRO A 124 0.31 -5.80 9.90
CA PRO A 124 0.83 -6.79 8.97
C PRO A 124 0.44 -6.43 7.52
N ASN A 125 0.80 -5.23 7.07
CA ASN A 125 0.36 -4.72 5.76
C ASN A 125 1.04 -5.43 4.60
N GLY A 126 2.36 -5.64 4.67
CA GLY A 126 3.12 -6.20 3.56
C GLY A 126 3.03 -7.72 3.50
N VAL A 127 2.50 -8.23 2.40
CA VAL A 127 2.44 -9.66 2.09
C VAL A 127 3.06 -9.90 0.72
N CYS A 128 3.93 -10.89 0.57
CA CYS A 128 4.51 -11.28 -0.72
C CYS A 128 4.89 -12.76 -0.73
N PHE A 129 4.79 -13.40 -1.89
CA PHE A 129 5.25 -14.78 -2.07
C PHE A 129 6.69 -14.82 -2.55
N THR A 130 7.44 -15.77 -2.03
CA THR A 130 8.75 -16.14 -2.57
C THR A 130 8.62 -17.26 -3.58
N LYS A 131 9.62 -17.43 -4.45
CA LYS A 131 9.64 -18.46 -5.52
C LYS A 131 9.51 -19.89 -4.98
N ASP A 132 9.87 -20.12 -3.71
CA ASP A 132 9.70 -21.42 -3.04
C ASP A 132 8.28 -21.63 -2.47
N GLY A 133 7.36 -20.67 -2.67
CA GLY A 133 5.98 -20.73 -2.18
C GLY A 133 5.80 -20.36 -0.72
N SER A 134 6.80 -19.77 -0.08
CA SER A 134 6.65 -19.21 1.26
C SER A 134 5.96 -17.83 1.18
N LEU A 135 5.02 -17.56 2.08
CA LEU A 135 4.45 -16.23 2.27
C LEU A 135 5.34 -15.44 3.24
N VAL A 136 5.89 -14.34 2.79
CA VAL A 136 6.56 -13.35 3.65
C VAL A 136 5.55 -12.33 4.13
N LEU A 137 5.62 -12.00 5.42
CA LEU A 137 4.81 -11.01 6.08
C LEU A 137 5.71 -9.93 6.68
N ALA A 138 5.65 -8.73 6.12
CA ALA A 138 6.35 -7.55 6.63
C ALA A 138 5.39 -6.72 7.50
N GLU A 139 5.61 -6.77 8.81
CA GLU A 139 4.90 -5.96 9.79
C GLU A 139 5.59 -4.61 9.99
N GLN A 140 5.00 -3.77 10.79
CA GLN A 140 5.60 -2.49 11.16
C GLN A 140 7.08 -2.62 11.57
N ASN A 141 7.42 -3.59 12.43
CA ASN A 141 8.79 -3.77 12.97
C ASN A 141 9.15 -5.25 13.21
N ARG A 142 8.73 -6.13 12.32
CA ARG A 142 9.07 -7.56 12.30
C ARG A 142 8.88 -8.12 10.88
N VAL A 143 9.62 -9.17 10.53
CA VAL A 143 9.40 -9.91 9.28
C VAL A 143 9.29 -11.40 9.59
N LEU A 144 8.22 -12.02 9.11
CA LEU A 144 7.93 -13.45 9.24
C LEU A 144 7.90 -14.11 7.87
N SER A 145 8.11 -15.43 7.85
CA SER A 145 7.91 -16.28 6.68
C SER A 145 7.09 -17.50 7.07
N PHE A 146 6.09 -17.82 6.26
CA PHE A 146 5.21 -18.97 6.42
C PHE A 146 5.45 -19.94 5.25
N PRO A 147 6.26 -21.00 5.46
CA PRO A 147 6.50 -22.01 4.43
C PRO A 147 5.22 -22.75 4.04
N ASN A 148 5.05 -23.02 2.73
CA ASN A 148 3.88 -23.70 2.20
C ASN A 148 2.55 -23.05 2.66
N ALA A 149 2.49 -21.70 2.61
CA ALA A 149 1.36 -20.95 3.14
C ALA A 149 0.04 -21.32 2.43
N LEU A 150 0.08 -21.59 1.11
CA LEU A 150 -1.09 -21.98 0.34
C LEU A 150 -1.66 -23.33 0.84
N GLU A 151 -0.83 -24.34 1.03
CA GLU A 151 -1.23 -25.66 1.52
C GLU A 151 -1.71 -25.61 2.97
N ASN A 152 -1.13 -24.70 3.74
CA ASN A 152 -1.40 -24.52 5.17
C ASN A 152 -2.43 -23.42 5.48
N LYS A 153 -3.04 -22.83 4.47
CA LYS A 153 -3.94 -21.68 4.62
C LYS A 153 -5.14 -21.91 5.56
N GLU A 154 -5.53 -23.17 5.72
CA GLU A 154 -6.64 -23.57 6.58
C GLU A 154 -6.23 -23.95 8.00
N GLN A 155 -4.94 -24.03 8.29
CA GLN A 155 -4.46 -24.41 9.61
C GLN A 155 -4.64 -23.28 10.64
N GLY A 156 -5.02 -23.66 11.86
CA GLY A 156 -5.07 -22.73 12.99
C GLY A 156 -3.68 -22.36 13.52
N LYS A 157 -2.65 -23.14 13.19
CA LYS A 157 -1.25 -22.94 13.62
C LYS A 157 -0.29 -23.31 12.49
N PRO A 158 -0.22 -22.52 11.42
CA PRO A 158 0.73 -22.79 10.36
C PRO A 158 2.17 -22.61 10.85
N ALA A 159 3.10 -23.35 10.25
CA ALA A 159 4.52 -23.21 10.55
C ALA A 159 5.00 -21.80 10.21
N VAL A 160 5.79 -21.18 11.10
CA VAL A 160 6.32 -19.84 10.92
C VAL A 160 7.80 -19.78 11.22
N LYS A 161 8.56 -19.03 10.42
CA LYS A 161 9.96 -18.65 10.65
C LYS A 161 10.02 -17.15 10.92
N VAL A 162 10.85 -16.74 11.87
CA VAL A 162 11.14 -15.33 12.13
C VAL A 162 12.37 -14.95 11.32
N LEU A 163 12.19 -14.11 10.29
CA LEU A 163 13.29 -13.57 9.48
C LEU A 163 13.93 -12.36 10.16
N VAL A 164 13.11 -11.43 10.65
CA VAL A 164 13.57 -10.29 11.46
C VAL A 164 12.73 -10.25 12.75
N GLY A 165 13.39 -10.28 13.88
CA GLY A 165 12.74 -10.31 15.19
C GLY A 165 11.97 -9.02 15.49
N LYS A 166 10.99 -9.10 16.40
CA LYS A 166 10.20 -7.94 16.84
C LYS A 166 11.11 -6.83 17.37
N GLY A 167 10.93 -5.60 16.87
CA GLY A 167 11.75 -4.44 17.25
C GLY A 167 13.14 -4.42 16.61
N MET A 168 13.40 -5.27 15.60
CA MET A 168 14.72 -5.39 14.96
C MET A 168 14.74 -4.88 13.51
N LEU A 169 13.56 -4.61 12.91
CA LEU A 169 13.51 -4.06 11.56
C LEU A 169 13.93 -2.59 11.55
N ILE A 170 13.44 -1.82 12.53
CA ILE A 170 13.84 -0.44 12.84
C ILE A 170 14.03 -0.29 14.35
N PRO A 171 14.82 0.72 14.82
CA PRO A 171 14.91 0.99 16.26
C PRO A 171 13.51 1.27 16.84
N PRO A 172 13.15 0.71 18.01
CA PRO A 172 11.84 0.96 18.63
C PRO A 172 11.53 2.44 18.88
N SER A 173 12.57 3.29 19.05
CA SER A 173 12.42 4.75 19.17
C SER A 173 11.97 5.44 17.89
N GLU A 174 12.05 4.77 16.75
CA GLU A 174 11.64 5.26 15.42
C GLU A 174 10.31 4.63 14.97
N GLU A 175 9.69 3.80 15.80
CA GLU A 175 8.33 3.31 15.53
C GLU A 175 7.35 4.47 15.56
N SER A 176 6.49 4.52 14.56
CA SER A 176 5.44 5.51 14.40
C SER A 176 4.25 4.86 13.72
N TYR A 177 3.06 5.34 14.01
CA TYR A 177 1.87 4.97 13.24
C TYR A 177 1.92 5.56 11.80
N ASN A 178 2.57 6.72 11.65
CA ASN A 178 2.77 7.33 10.34
C ASN A 178 3.76 6.53 9.51
N HIS A 179 3.43 6.30 8.23
CA HIS A 179 4.25 5.60 7.25
C HIS A 179 4.73 4.21 7.72
N SER A 180 3.86 3.52 8.44
CA SER A 180 4.16 2.21 9.06
C SER A 180 3.80 1.01 8.18
N SER A 181 3.05 1.22 7.12
CA SER A 181 2.67 0.17 6.16
C SER A 181 3.88 -0.27 5.35
N ARG A 182 4.46 -1.42 5.70
CA ARG A 182 5.53 -2.04 4.91
C ARG A 182 4.92 -2.77 3.75
N VAL A 183 5.65 -2.82 2.63
CA VAL A 183 5.36 -3.71 1.49
C VAL A 183 6.61 -4.48 1.14
N CYS A 184 6.46 -5.64 0.53
CA CYS A 184 7.58 -6.48 0.14
C CYS A 184 7.38 -7.13 -1.22
N ASP A 185 8.50 -7.49 -1.85
CA ASP A 185 8.55 -8.36 -3.02
C ASP A 185 9.88 -9.14 -3.04
N GLN A 186 9.94 -10.26 -3.76
CA GLN A 186 11.18 -11.00 -3.94
C GLN A 186 11.87 -10.63 -5.25
N GLY A 187 13.11 -10.18 -5.14
CA GLY A 187 13.93 -9.85 -6.31
C GLY A 187 14.39 -11.05 -7.14
N PRO A 188 14.92 -10.78 -8.34
CA PRO A 188 15.49 -11.82 -9.19
C PRO A 188 16.73 -12.49 -8.57
N ASP A 189 17.37 -11.85 -7.61
CA ASP A 189 18.50 -12.33 -6.81
C ASP A 189 18.09 -13.15 -5.57
N ASP A 190 16.81 -13.52 -5.47
CA ASP A 190 16.18 -14.26 -4.37
C ASP A 190 16.18 -13.54 -3.01
N ARG A 191 16.56 -12.26 -2.96
CA ARG A 191 16.43 -11.42 -1.77
C ARG A 191 15.01 -10.89 -1.63
N ILE A 192 14.60 -10.63 -0.40
CA ILE A 192 13.31 -10.01 -0.07
C ILE A 192 13.55 -8.52 0.10
N TYR A 193 12.86 -7.71 -0.69
CA TYR A 193 12.92 -6.26 -0.65
C TYR A 193 11.75 -5.72 0.16
N ILE A 194 12.02 -4.75 1.02
CA ILE A 194 11.02 -4.21 1.97
C ILE A 194 11.14 -2.70 1.99
N SER A 195 10.03 -1.99 1.77
CA SER A 195 9.97 -0.55 1.93
C SER A 195 9.89 -0.16 3.41
N LEU A 196 10.61 0.89 3.78
CA LEU A 196 10.62 1.43 5.13
C LEU A 196 10.27 2.92 5.10
N GLY A 197 8.99 3.26 5.15
CA GLY A 197 8.55 4.65 5.29
C GLY A 197 9.12 5.28 6.58
N GLN A 198 9.43 6.57 6.54
CA GLN A 198 10.00 7.28 7.68
C GLN A 198 8.91 8.02 8.48
N PRO A 199 9.06 8.23 9.79
CA PRO A 199 7.94 8.62 10.68
C PRO A 199 7.49 10.09 10.59
N TYR A 200 8.20 10.94 9.85
CA TYR A 200 7.90 12.38 9.76
C TYR A 200 7.31 12.76 8.41
N ASN A 201 6.60 13.87 8.34
CA ASN A 201 6.30 14.51 7.04
C ASN A 201 7.61 14.88 6.33
N VAL A 202 8.49 15.63 7.05
CA VAL A 202 9.87 15.90 6.64
C VAL A 202 10.78 15.65 7.86
N PRO A 203 11.80 14.78 7.78
CA PRO A 203 12.62 14.41 8.93
C PRO A 203 13.51 15.56 9.39
N PRO A 204 13.79 15.69 10.70
CA PRO A 204 14.82 16.58 11.20
C PRO A 204 16.20 16.20 10.66
N LYS A 205 17.04 17.18 10.31
CA LYS A 205 18.40 16.97 9.74
C LYS A 205 19.27 16.01 10.56
N MET A 206 19.15 16.03 11.88
CA MET A 206 19.88 15.15 12.78
C MET A 206 19.55 13.65 12.62
N LYS A 207 18.40 13.32 12.00
CA LYS A 207 17.98 11.94 11.77
C LYS A 207 18.53 11.36 10.45
N LEU A 208 18.92 12.19 9.48
CA LEU A 208 19.29 11.73 8.15
C LEU A 208 20.37 10.65 8.17
N LYS A 209 21.46 10.88 8.91
CA LYS A 209 22.56 9.91 8.99
C LYS A 209 22.12 8.55 9.56
N LEU A 210 21.23 8.56 10.55
CA LEU A 210 20.65 7.34 11.11
C LEU A 210 19.75 6.66 10.07
N TYR A 211 18.88 7.41 9.43
CA TYR A 211 17.91 6.89 8.46
C TYR A 211 18.60 6.30 7.23
N ASP A 212 19.58 7.01 6.65
CA ASP A 212 20.37 6.49 5.54
C ASP A 212 21.08 5.18 5.90
N SER A 213 21.65 5.10 7.13
CA SER A 213 22.38 3.90 7.55
C SER A 213 21.47 2.68 7.82
N LEU A 214 20.18 2.91 8.11
CA LEU A 214 19.19 1.87 8.39
C LEU A 214 18.22 1.64 7.24
N GLY A 215 18.24 2.48 6.19
CA GLY A 215 17.29 2.45 5.09
C GLY A 215 15.87 2.89 5.50
N ILE A 216 15.72 3.67 6.58
CA ILE A 216 14.45 4.31 6.94
C ILE A 216 14.23 5.49 5.99
N GLY A 217 13.06 5.58 5.37
CA GLY A 217 12.86 6.45 4.21
C GLY A 217 13.61 5.90 2.99
N GLY A 218 13.41 4.60 2.73
CA GLY A 218 14.07 3.87 1.66
C GLY A 218 13.55 2.46 1.48
N ILE A 219 14.33 1.66 0.76
CA ILE A 219 14.07 0.24 0.53
C ILE A 219 15.30 -0.54 1.01
N ILE A 220 15.07 -1.57 1.80
CA ILE A 220 16.10 -2.53 2.21
C ILE A 220 15.91 -3.86 1.51
N SER A 221 16.94 -4.69 1.48
CA SER A 221 16.80 -6.11 1.16
C SER A 221 17.39 -7.00 2.24
N ILE A 222 16.83 -8.19 2.40
CA ILE A 222 17.32 -9.24 3.28
C ILE A 222 17.42 -10.55 2.49
N THR A 223 18.28 -11.45 2.91
CA THR A 223 18.29 -12.83 2.38
C THR A 223 17.05 -13.61 2.85
N ALA A 224 16.71 -14.71 2.17
CA ALA A 224 15.56 -15.55 2.51
C ALA A 224 15.61 -16.15 3.94
N ASP A 225 16.78 -16.16 4.59
CA ASP A 225 16.97 -16.53 5.98
C ASP A 225 16.96 -15.32 6.94
N GLY A 226 16.81 -14.10 6.42
CA GLY A 226 16.73 -12.86 7.20
C GLY A 226 18.08 -12.31 7.68
N MET A 227 19.22 -12.91 7.30
CA MET A 227 20.51 -12.61 7.94
C MET A 227 21.26 -11.43 7.32
N ASP A 228 21.38 -11.36 6.00
CA ASP A 228 22.15 -10.30 5.32
C ASP A 228 21.23 -9.15 4.93
N ARG A 229 21.17 -8.11 5.77
CA ARG A 229 20.42 -6.88 5.49
C ARG A 229 21.28 -5.87 4.75
N GLN A 230 20.74 -5.31 3.67
CA GLN A 230 21.39 -4.27 2.87
C GLN A 230 20.41 -3.11 2.67
N VAL A 231 20.92 -1.86 2.64
CA VAL A 231 20.16 -0.70 2.21
C VAL A 231 20.26 -0.64 0.68
N TYR A 232 19.13 -0.79 0.00
CA TYR A 232 19.08 -0.84 -1.45
C TYR A 232 18.88 0.55 -2.07
N ALA A 233 17.94 1.34 -1.53
CA ALA A 233 17.62 2.69 -1.98
C ALA A 233 17.36 3.62 -0.81
N THR A 234 17.66 4.90 -0.94
CA THR A 234 17.41 5.96 0.06
C THR A 234 16.72 7.15 -0.58
N GLY A 235 16.35 8.15 0.23
CA GLY A 235 15.72 9.36 -0.30
C GLY A 235 14.28 9.13 -0.79
N ILE A 236 13.59 8.22 -0.17
CA ILE A 236 12.18 7.84 -0.39
C ILE A 236 11.40 8.25 0.85
N ARG A 237 10.23 8.89 0.68
CA ARG A 237 9.44 9.31 1.85
C ARG A 237 8.59 8.17 2.40
N ASN A 238 7.73 7.58 1.58
CA ASN A 238 6.83 6.51 1.97
C ASN A 238 6.35 5.71 0.75
N SER A 239 7.13 4.72 0.34
CA SER A 239 6.72 3.77 -0.68
C SER A 239 5.77 2.73 -0.10
N VAL A 240 4.58 2.58 -0.69
CA VAL A 240 3.55 1.60 -0.31
C VAL A 240 3.17 0.69 -1.50
N GLY A 241 3.92 0.75 -2.58
CA GLY A 241 3.83 -0.16 -3.72
C GLY A 241 5.23 -0.40 -4.28
N LEU A 242 5.61 -1.64 -4.45
CA LEU A 242 6.85 -2.01 -5.13
C LEU A 242 6.68 -3.36 -5.82
N GLU A 243 7.29 -3.49 -7.00
CA GLU A 243 7.30 -4.73 -7.76
C GLU A 243 8.49 -4.76 -8.71
N PHE A 244 9.05 -5.94 -8.94
CA PHE A 244 10.09 -6.12 -9.91
C PHE A 244 9.52 -6.24 -11.32
N HIS A 245 10.03 -5.44 -12.26
CA HIS A 245 9.65 -5.55 -13.66
C HIS A 245 9.96 -6.97 -14.18
N PRO A 246 8.96 -7.68 -14.74
CA PRO A 246 9.06 -9.11 -14.99
C PRO A 246 10.15 -9.53 -15.97
N ASN A 247 10.52 -8.65 -16.91
CA ASN A 247 11.52 -8.97 -17.94
C ASN A 247 12.94 -8.51 -17.56
N SER A 248 13.09 -7.30 -17.00
CA SER A 248 14.42 -6.74 -16.71
C SER A 248 14.91 -7.06 -15.30
N GLY A 249 13.99 -7.28 -14.37
CA GLY A 249 14.32 -7.39 -12.96
C GLY A 249 14.69 -6.07 -12.28
N ASN A 250 14.40 -4.93 -12.91
CA ASN A 250 14.51 -3.63 -12.25
C ASN A 250 13.36 -3.46 -11.24
N LEU A 251 13.66 -2.87 -10.09
CA LEU A 251 12.65 -2.59 -9.08
C LEU A 251 11.92 -1.30 -9.42
N TRP A 252 10.60 -1.34 -9.49
CA TRP A 252 9.74 -0.16 -9.59
C TRP A 252 8.97 0.04 -8.29
N PHE A 253 8.70 1.29 -7.93
CA PHE A 253 8.00 1.61 -6.70
C PHE A 253 7.32 2.98 -6.77
N THR A 254 6.20 3.10 -6.06
CA THR A 254 5.52 4.37 -5.82
C THR A 254 6.14 5.09 -4.62
N ASP A 255 6.04 6.42 -4.56
CA ASP A 255 6.42 7.19 -3.38
C ASP A 255 5.40 8.30 -3.09
N ASN A 256 4.87 8.29 -1.86
CA ASN A 256 3.95 9.29 -1.35
C ASN A 256 4.71 10.48 -0.80
N GLN A 257 4.39 11.68 -1.27
CA GLN A 257 5.21 12.86 -1.08
C GLN A 257 4.73 13.81 0.03
N VAL A 258 5.43 14.95 0.20
CA VAL A 258 5.32 15.85 1.34
C VAL A 258 3.98 16.56 1.39
N ASP A 259 3.35 16.56 2.57
CA ASP A 259 2.10 17.26 2.84
C ASP A 259 2.34 18.74 3.22
N GLY A 260 1.31 19.59 3.04
CA GLY A 260 1.32 20.97 3.49
C GLY A 260 2.05 21.93 2.57
N MET A 261 2.25 21.59 1.29
CA MET A 261 2.89 22.46 0.31
C MET A 261 1.91 23.10 -0.69
N GLY A 262 0.62 22.85 -0.54
CA GLY A 262 -0.46 23.33 -1.42
C GLY A 262 -1.10 22.19 -2.19
N ASP A 263 -2.20 22.48 -2.92
CA ASP A 263 -3.00 21.46 -3.58
C ASP A 263 -2.26 20.71 -4.70
N ASP A 264 -1.47 21.43 -5.50
CA ASP A 264 -0.93 20.93 -6.76
C ASP A 264 0.56 20.57 -6.69
N ILE A 265 1.19 20.72 -5.54
CA ILE A 265 2.59 20.35 -5.30
C ILE A 265 2.78 19.77 -3.88
N PRO A 266 3.78 18.89 -3.73
CA PRO A 266 4.62 18.27 -4.75
C PRO A 266 3.90 17.12 -5.47
N PRO A 267 4.34 16.71 -6.66
CA PRO A 267 3.82 15.52 -7.32
C PRO A 267 4.19 14.27 -6.51
N GLU A 268 3.40 13.21 -6.62
CA GLU A 268 3.79 11.88 -6.23
C GLU A 268 4.61 11.21 -7.33
N GLU A 269 5.19 10.06 -7.05
CA GLU A 269 6.19 9.48 -7.92
C GLU A 269 5.96 8.01 -8.23
N LEU A 270 6.23 7.64 -9.48
CA LEU A 270 6.58 6.29 -9.88
C LEU A 270 8.07 6.27 -10.21
N ASN A 271 8.84 5.50 -9.48
CA ASN A 271 10.27 5.43 -9.52
C ASN A 271 10.77 4.08 -10.06
N LYS A 272 11.99 4.07 -10.62
CA LYS A 272 12.69 2.87 -11.06
C LYS A 272 14.09 2.80 -10.48
N ALA A 273 14.45 1.66 -9.88
CA ALA A 273 15.77 1.38 -9.35
C ALA A 273 16.44 0.27 -10.17
N THR A 274 17.52 0.62 -10.87
CA THR A 274 18.27 -0.29 -11.73
C THR A 274 19.51 -0.88 -11.03
N GLU A 275 19.95 -0.28 -9.93
CA GLU A 275 21.09 -0.71 -9.15
C GLU A 275 21.00 -0.21 -7.69
N PRO A 276 21.65 -0.88 -6.73
CA PRO A 276 21.65 -0.45 -5.34
C PRO A 276 22.39 0.86 -5.11
N GLY A 277 22.09 1.54 -3.99
CA GLY A 277 22.80 2.72 -3.50
C GLY A 277 22.34 4.04 -4.10
N LYS A 278 21.25 4.06 -4.84
CA LYS A 278 20.67 5.30 -5.38
C LYS A 278 19.87 6.05 -4.33
N ASN A 279 19.83 7.39 -4.49
CA ASN A 279 19.05 8.33 -3.69
C ASN A 279 17.99 8.99 -4.58
N TYR A 280 16.73 8.98 -4.13
CA TYR A 280 15.55 9.46 -4.87
C TYR A 280 15.09 10.86 -4.46
N GLY A 281 15.93 11.60 -3.72
CA GLY A 281 15.81 13.05 -3.54
C GLY A 281 15.18 13.52 -2.25
N PHE A 282 14.32 12.74 -1.61
CA PHE A 282 13.75 13.13 -0.33
C PHE A 282 14.83 13.12 0.78
N PRO A 283 14.87 14.08 1.72
CA PRO A 283 13.91 15.16 1.94
C PRO A 283 14.28 16.51 1.26
N TRP A 284 15.29 16.57 0.43
CA TRP A 284 15.66 17.80 -0.30
C TRP A 284 14.60 18.20 -1.31
N TYR A 285 14.04 17.19 -2.01
CA TYR A 285 12.84 17.30 -2.80
C TYR A 285 11.67 16.69 -2.03
N GLY A 286 10.50 17.30 -2.16
CA GLY A 286 9.25 16.82 -1.56
C GLY A 286 8.44 15.97 -2.53
N GLY A 287 8.94 15.81 -3.77
CA GLY A 287 8.39 15.10 -4.91
C GLY A 287 8.88 15.75 -6.19
N GLY A 288 9.21 14.94 -7.21
CA GLY A 288 9.83 15.39 -8.45
C GLY A 288 11.09 16.22 -8.16
N THR A 289 11.11 17.46 -8.61
CA THR A 289 12.17 18.40 -8.31
C THR A 289 11.75 19.58 -7.43
N VAL A 290 10.58 19.47 -6.78
CA VAL A 290 10.03 20.50 -5.91
C VAL A 290 10.76 20.49 -4.57
N ARG A 291 11.45 21.62 -4.25
CA ARG A 291 12.24 21.73 -3.01
C ARG A 291 11.35 21.80 -1.77
N THR A 292 11.69 20.99 -0.75
CA THR A 292 11.02 21.11 0.55
C THR A 292 11.43 22.41 1.26
N PRO A 293 10.50 23.16 1.87
CA PRO A 293 10.85 24.37 2.61
C PRO A 293 11.90 24.16 3.70
N HIS A 294 11.87 23.02 4.39
CA HIS A 294 12.82 22.69 5.48
C HIS A 294 14.26 22.49 4.99
N TYR A 295 14.47 22.21 3.71
CA TYR A 295 15.77 21.93 3.10
C TYR A 295 16.10 22.89 1.96
N ILE A 296 15.39 24.02 1.85
CA ILE A 296 15.52 24.98 0.74
C ILE A 296 16.96 25.49 0.59
N ASP A 297 17.62 25.76 1.72
CA ASP A 297 19.00 26.29 1.77
C ASP A 297 20.08 25.20 1.79
N GLU A 298 19.68 23.91 1.87
CA GLU A 298 20.65 22.82 1.86
C GLU A 298 21.00 22.40 0.43
N PRO A 299 22.27 22.11 0.15
CA PRO A 299 22.64 21.58 -1.16
C PRO A 299 22.01 20.19 -1.38
N VAL A 300 21.44 20.00 -2.56
CA VAL A 300 20.94 18.69 -2.97
C VAL A 300 22.12 17.74 -3.16
N PRO A 301 22.08 16.50 -2.65
CA PRO A 301 23.14 15.51 -2.91
C PRO A 301 23.34 15.29 -4.40
N SER A 302 24.59 15.02 -4.78
CA SER A 302 24.89 14.65 -6.17
C SER A 302 24.36 13.26 -6.49
N GLY A 303 23.90 13.05 -7.72
CA GLY A 303 23.46 11.74 -8.21
C GLY A 303 22.06 11.34 -7.73
N VAL A 304 21.23 12.29 -7.32
CA VAL A 304 19.79 12.05 -7.09
C VAL A 304 19.15 11.59 -8.38
N VAL A 305 18.33 10.54 -8.28
CA VAL A 305 17.54 9.99 -9.37
C VAL A 305 16.16 10.66 -9.36
N ASN A 306 15.75 11.18 -10.50
CA ASN A 306 14.40 11.72 -10.67
C ASN A 306 13.40 10.58 -10.93
N PRO A 307 12.10 10.78 -10.61
CA PRO A 307 11.08 9.79 -10.94
C PRO A 307 10.96 9.55 -12.45
N GLU A 308 10.55 8.34 -12.81
CA GLU A 308 10.18 8.02 -14.21
C GLU A 308 8.88 8.74 -14.60
N VAL A 309 7.95 8.87 -13.65
CA VAL A 309 6.68 9.59 -13.83
C VAL A 309 6.34 10.39 -12.57
N GLU A 310 5.98 11.66 -12.78
CA GLU A 310 5.31 12.47 -11.77
C GLU A 310 3.80 12.19 -11.84
N LEU A 311 3.21 11.82 -10.71
CA LEU A 311 1.78 11.55 -10.56
C LEU A 311 1.11 12.75 -9.87
N ASP A 312 -0.24 12.77 -9.90
CA ASP A 312 -0.98 13.87 -9.28
C ASP A 312 -0.64 14.05 -7.80
N ALA A 313 -0.40 15.30 -7.41
CA ALA A 313 -0.05 15.67 -6.05
C ALA A 313 -1.11 15.21 -5.05
N HIS A 314 -0.68 14.56 -3.98
CA HIS A 314 -1.52 14.08 -2.86
C HIS A 314 -2.57 13.03 -3.23
N ALA A 315 -2.49 12.41 -4.41
CA ALA A 315 -3.42 11.34 -4.79
C ALA A 315 -3.27 10.07 -3.96
N ALA A 316 -2.21 9.95 -3.19
CA ALA A 316 -1.79 8.79 -2.40
C ALA A 316 -1.63 7.52 -3.27
N SER A 317 -0.65 7.55 -4.17
CA SER A 317 -0.28 6.40 -5.02
C SER A 317 0.34 5.31 -4.16
N LEU A 318 -0.37 4.19 -3.99
CA LEU A 318 -0.02 3.10 -3.10
C LEU A 318 0.43 1.87 -3.89
N GLY A 319 -0.33 0.77 -3.80
CA GLY A 319 0.01 -0.49 -4.44
C GLY A 319 0.02 -0.41 -5.96
N MET A 320 0.83 -1.25 -6.58
CA MET A 320 1.03 -1.28 -8.02
C MET A 320 1.28 -2.71 -8.51
N THR A 321 0.94 -2.98 -9.77
CA THR A 321 1.29 -4.25 -10.43
C THR A 321 1.57 -4.06 -11.91
N PHE A 322 2.55 -4.80 -12.44
CA PHE A 322 2.76 -4.95 -13.87
C PHE A 322 1.75 -5.92 -14.46
N TYR A 323 1.03 -5.50 -15.47
CA TYR A 323 0.05 -6.35 -16.15
C TYR A 323 0.73 -7.30 -17.15
N GLN A 324 0.59 -8.60 -16.96
CA GLN A 324 1.16 -9.63 -17.81
C GLN A 324 0.10 -10.50 -18.50
N GLY A 325 -1.16 -10.36 -18.10
CA GLY A 325 -2.29 -11.14 -18.58
C GLY A 325 -2.65 -10.88 -20.05
N ASP A 326 -3.51 -11.75 -20.57
CA ASP A 326 -4.04 -11.66 -21.92
C ASP A 326 -5.53 -11.28 -21.96
N MET A 327 -6.12 -10.95 -20.79
CA MET A 327 -7.53 -10.57 -20.70
C MET A 327 -7.79 -9.14 -21.18
N PHE A 328 -6.89 -8.20 -20.87
CA PHE A 328 -7.04 -6.80 -21.27
C PHE A 328 -6.47 -6.57 -22.67
N PRO A 329 -6.91 -5.50 -23.38
CA PRO A 329 -6.33 -5.10 -24.66
C PRO A 329 -4.80 -4.97 -24.61
N GLU A 330 -4.16 -5.23 -25.76
CA GLU A 330 -2.69 -5.29 -25.90
C GLU A 330 -1.97 -4.04 -25.40
N GLU A 331 -2.60 -2.85 -25.49
CA GLU A 331 -2.02 -1.60 -24.99
C GLU A 331 -1.79 -1.54 -23.48
N TYR A 332 -2.39 -2.45 -22.71
CA TYR A 332 -2.19 -2.55 -21.26
C TYR A 332 -1.06 -3.52 -20.87
N LYS A 333 -0.66 -4.37 -21.80
CA LYS A 333 0.33 -5.41 -21.52
C LYS A 333 1.72 -4.82 -21.24
N GLY A 334 2.35 -5.26 -20.15
CA GLY A 334 3.66 -4.77 -19.70
C GLY A 334 3.64 -3.41 -19.03
N GLY A 335 2.51 -2.70 -19.00
CA GLY A 335 2.38 -1.45 -18.26
C GLY A 335 2.03 -1.67 -16.79
N VAL A 336 1.97 -0.59 -16.02
CA VAL A 336 1.76 -0.60 -14.57
C VAL A 336 0.39 -0.05 -14.22
N PHE A 337 -0.40 -0.81 -13.44
CA PHE A 337 -1.59 -0.32 -12.76
C PHE A 337 -1.22 0.13 -11.36
N ILE A 338 -1.74 1.28 -10.92
CA ILE A 338 -1.45 1.89 -9.62
C ILE A 338 -2.77 2.25 -8.95
N ALA A 339 -2.98 1.80 -7.72
CA ALA A 339 -4.08 2.25 -6.88
C ALA A 339 -3.74 3.60 -6.25
N GLN A 340 -4.60 4.59 -6.44
CA GLN A 340 -4.53 5.89 -5.78
C GLN A 340 -5.60 5.96 -4.70
N HIS A 341 -5.17 6.02 -3.45
CA HIS A 341 -6.03 5.94 -2.26
C HIS A 341 -6.88 7.19 -2.05
N GLY A 342 -6.41 8.33 -2.53
CA GLY A 342 -7.10 9.60 -2.43
C GLY A 342 -6.51 10.55 -1.41
N SER A 343 -6.67 11.84 -1.69
CA SER A 343 -6.08 12.93 -0.93
C SER A 343 -6.74 13.12 0.45
N TRP A 344 -5.97 13.66 1.39
CA TRP A 344 -6.47 14.20 2.64
C TRP A 344 -6.06 15.68 2.82
N ASP A 345 -5.07 16.14 2.07
CA ASP A 345 -4.41 17.45 2.18
C ASP A 345 -4.67 18.30 0.92
N ARG A 346 -5.90 18.28 0.41
CA ARG A 346 -6.33 19.13 -0.72
C ARG A 346 -7.65 19.82 -0.43
N SER A 347 -7.82 21.03 -0.96
CA SER A 347 -9.09 21.75 -0.89
C SER A 347 -10.18 21.08 -1.73
N VAL A 348 -9.82 20.44 -2.85
CA VAL A 348 -10.68 19.60 -3.67
C VAL A 348 -10.10 18.19 -3.68
N PRO A 349 -10.83 17.19 -3.18
CA PRO A 349 -10.36 15.81 -3.13
C PRO A 349 -10.05 15.25 -4.52
N ILE A 350 -8.96 14.47 -4.62
CA ILE A 350 -8.59 13.70 -5.82
C ILE A 350 -8.13 12.30 -5.45
N GLY A 351 -7.79 11.50 -6.45
CA GLY A 351 -7.42 10.09 -6.25
C GLY A 351 -8.67 9.24 -6.11
N ALA A 352 -8.66 8.27 -5.19
CA ALA A 352 -9.66 7.20 -5.09
C ALA A 352 -10.00 6.64 -6.47
N ARG A 353 -8.96 6.10 -7.13
CA ARG A 353 -9.02 5.64 -8.52
C ARG A 353 -7.90 4.67 -8.82
N VAL A 354 -7.95 4.04 -9.97
CA VAL A 354 -6.84 3.25 -10.53
C VAL A 354 -6.33 3.97 -11.77
N VAL A 355 -5.02 4.18 -11.82
CA VAL A 355 -4.33 4.74 -12.98
C VAL A 355 -3.47 3.68 -13.64
N PHE A 356 -3.23 3.84 -14.95
CA PHE A 356 -2.37 3.01 -15.76
C PHE A 356 -1.25 3.85 -16.34
N VAL A 357 -0.02 3.33 -16.27
CA VAL A 357 1.18 3.93 -16.88
C VAL A 357 1.71 2.93 -17.91
N PRO A 358 1.68 3.25 -19.22
CA PRO A 358 2.27 2.38 -20.23
C PRO A 358 3.79 2.38 -20.08
N ILE A 359 4.40 1.20 -20.16
CA ILE A 359 5.86 1.01 -20.15
C ILE A 359 6.25 0.36 -21.46
N ASN A 360 7.18 0.97 -22.18
CA ASN A 360 7.63 0.44 -23.46
C ASN A 360 8.76 -0.61 -23.28
N GLU A 361 9.19 -1.25 -24.38
CA GLU A 361 10.24 -2.28 -24.37
C GLU A 361 11.61 -1.81 -23.86
N LYS A 362 11.83 -0.48 -23.80
CA LYS A 362 13.04 0.12 -23.21
C LYS A 362 12.87 0.51 -21.75
N GLU A 363 11.74 0.16 -21.16
CA GLU A 363 11.32 0.56 -19.83
C GLU A 363 11.25 2.09 -19.66
N GLU A 364 10.85 2.80 -20.70
CA GLU A 364 10.50 4.21 -20.62
C GLU A 364 8.99 4.31 -20.33
N ALA A 365 8.64 5.06 -19.30
CA ALA A 365 7.26 5.25 -18.89
C ALA A 365 6.58 6.32 -19.77
N GLY A 366 5.35 6.04 -20.19
CA GLY A 366 4.50 7.00 -20.88
C GLY A 366 3.65 7.82 -19.90
N ALA A 367 2.76 8.63 -20.45
CA ALA A 367 1.86 9.44 -19.63
C ALA A 367 0.81 8.58 -18.91
N PRO A 368 0.54 8.83 -17.61
CA PRO A 368 -0.48 8.12 -16.86
C PRO A 368 -1.89 8.41 -17.41
N SER A 369 -2.77 7.43 -17.34
CA SER A 369 -4.18 7.53 -17.69
C SER A 369 -5.06 6.92 -16.61
N ILE A 370 -6.28 7.46 -16.42
CA ILE A 370 -7.24 6.93 -15.46
C ILE A 370 -7.98 5.75 -16.10
N VAL A 371 -7.98 4.60 -15.43
CA VAL A 371 -8.68 3.38 -15.89
C VAL A 371 -9.96 3.13 -15.10
N ALA A 372 -9.97 3.39 -13.79
CA ALA A 372 -11.18 3.28 -12.99
C ALA A 372 -11.28 4.46 -12.03
N THR A 373 -12.43 5.14 -12.01
CA THR A 373 -12.71 6.30 -11.13
C THR A 373 -14.18 6.33 -10.77
N GLY A 374 -14.55 7.07 -9.71
CA GLY A 374 -15.92 7.19 -9.25
C GLY A 374 -16.10 6.91 -7.76
N TRP A 375 -15.02 6.62 -7.03
CA TRP A 375 -15.06 6.46 -5.58
C TRP A 375 -15.04 7.79 -4.79
N ILE A 376 -15.11 8.94 -5.50
CA ILE A 376 -15.41 10.26 -4.92
C ILE A 376 -16.74 10.71 -5.50
N ASP A 377 -17.70 11.04 -4.65
CA ASP A 377 -19.01 11.52 -5.07
C ASP A 377 -19.02 13.01 -5.44
N ALA A 378 -20.17 13.52 -5.88
CA ALA A 378 -20.32 14.92 -6.29
C ALA A 378 -20.17 15.91 -5.13
N SER A 379 -20.25 15.47 -3.87
CA SER A 379 -20.00 16.31 -2.67
C SER A 379 -18.53 16.34 -2.28
N GLY A 380 -17.70 15.47 -2.86
CA GLY A 380 -16.30 15.28 -2.50
C GLY A 380 -16.08 14.24 -1.41
N ASP A 381 -17.10 13.47 -1.05
CA ASP A 381 -16.99 12.40 -0.06
C ASP A 381 -16.45 11.11 -0.70
N TYR A 382 -15.61 10.39 0.03
CA TYR A 382 -15.06 9.11 -0.43
C TYR A 382 -16.07 7.98 -0.20
N LEU A 383 -16.48 7.33 -1.28
CA LEU A 383 -17.30 6.11 -1.27
C LEU A 383 -16.45 4.86 -1.05
N GLY A 384 -15.19 4.92 -1.47
CA GLY A 384 -14.18 3.89 -1.32
C GLY A 384 -12.80 4.47 -1.53
N ARG A 385 -11.76 3.72 -1.14
CA ARG A 385 -10.37 4.16 -1.22
C ARG A 385 -9.47 2.99 -1.67
N PRO A 386 -9.19 2.85 -2.98
CA PRO A 386 -8.31 1.82 -3.51
C PRO A 386 -6.92 1.85 -2.84
N VAL A 387 -6.41 0.69 -2.44
CA VAL A 387 -5.11 0.56 -1.76
C VAL A 387 -4.09 -0.18 -2.62
N ASP A 388 -4.49 -1.32 -3.19
CA ASP A 388 -3.58 -2.19 -3.93
C ASP A 388 -4.26 -2.78 -5.16
N VAL A 389 -3.43 -3.19 -6.11
CA VAL A 389 -3.86 -3.85 -7.35
C VAL A 389 -2.98 -5.07 -7.57
N VAL A 390 -3.58 -6.24 -7.81
CA VAL A 390 -2.85 -7.48 -8.15
C VAL A 390 -3.52 -8.22 -9.28
N GLU A 391 -2.73 -8.91 -10.10
CA GLU A 391 -3.23 -9.71 -11.21
C GLU A 391 -3.52 -11.15 -10.79
N LEU A 392 -4.71 -11.67 -11.15
CA LEU A 392 -5.06 -13.08 -11.01
C LEU A 392 -4.58 -13.90 -12.22
N GLY A 393 -4.49 -15.21 -12.04
CA GLY A 393 -4.06 -16.12 -13.10
C GLY A 393 -4.98 -16.19 -14.34
N ASP A 394 -6.19 -15.61 -14.28
CA ASP A 394 -7.09 -15.46 -15.41
C ASP A 394 -6.90 -14.12 -16.17
N GLY A 395 -5.98 -13.28 -15.71
CA GLY A 395 -5.69 -11.94 -16.26
C GLY A 395 -6.61 -10.84 -15.78
N SER A 396 -7.56 -11.11 -14.88
CA SER A 396 -8.32 -10.06 -14.20
C SER A 396 -7.50 -9.43 -13.08
N LEU A 397 -7.81 -8.17 -12.71
CA LEU A 397 -7.19 -7.49 -11.58
C LEU A 397 -8.12 -7.48 -10.37
N LEU A 398 -7.53 -7.67 -9.20
CA LEU A 398 -8.18 -7.36 -7.92
C LEU A 398 -7.73 -5.99 -7.43
N ILE A 399 -8.65 -5.24 -6.84
CA ILE A 399 -8.42 -3.92 -6.26
C ILE A 399 -8.91 -3.97 -4.82
N SER A 400 -8.02 -3.82 -3.85
CA SER A 400 -8.39 -3.73 -2.43
C SER A 400 -8.84 -2.32 -2.07
N ASP A 401 -9.75 -2.23 -1.09
CA ASP A 401 -10.34 -0.99 -0.60
C ASP A 401 -10.54 -1.11 0.92
N ASP A 402 -9.72 -0.40 1.70
CA ASP A 402 -9.76 -0.44 3.16
C ASP A 402 -10.92 0.35 3.74
N SER A 403 -11.40 1.37 3.02
CA SER A 403 -12.53 2.20 3.43
C SER A 403 -13.87 1.51 3.21
N ALA A 404 -14.06 0.87 2.05
CA ALA A 404 -15.27 0.09 1.76
C ALA A 404 -15.24 -1.30 2.40
N GLY A 405 -14.10 -1.74 2.90
CA GLY A 405 -13.91 -3.02 3.61
C GLY A 405 -13.97 -4.23 2.69
N GLY A 406 -13.29 -4.19 1.56
CA GLY A 406 -13.30 -5.33 0.66
C GLY A 406 -12.42 -5.23 -0.58
N ILE A 407 -12.72 -6.08 -1.51
CA ILE A 407 -11.96 -6.24 -2.75
C ILE A 407 -12.93 -6.24 -3.93
N TYR A 408 -12.58 -5.51 -4.98
CA TYR A 408 -13.23 -5.54 -6.29
C TYR A 408 -12.45 -6.42 -7.24
N ARG A 409 -13.13 -6.98 -8.26
CA ARG A 409 -12.54 -7.61 -9.42
C ARG A 409 -12.80 -6.75 -10.65
N MET A 410 -11.74 -6.34 -11.35
CA MET A 410 -11.77 -5.64 -12.63
C MET A 410 -11.43 -6.62 -13.75
N TYR A 411 -12.25 -6.67 -14.79
CA TYR A 411 -12.09 -7.59 -15.91
C TYR A 411 -12.51 -6.93 -17.22
N TYR A 412 -12.18 -7.54 -18.36
CA TYR A 412 -12.49 -7.04 -19.69
C TYR A 412 -13.31 -8.05 -20.48
N GLU A 413 -14.35 -7.56 -21.13
CA GLU A 413 -15.18 -8.29 -22.08
C GLU A 413 -15.48 -7.39 -23.29
N ASP A 414 -15.28 -7.91 -24.53
CA ASP A 414 -15.52 -7.16 -25.79
C ASP A 414 -16.99 -6.74 -26.01
#